data_db273c3349233c922ae438e053fec3b3
#
_entry.id   db273c3349233c922ae438e053fec3b3
#
_cell.length_a   1.000
_cell.length_b   1.000
_cell.length_c   1.000
_cell.angle_alpha   90.00
_cell.angle_beta   90.00
_cell.angle_gamma   90.00
#
_symmetry.space_group_name_H-M   'P 1'
#
loop_
_entity.id
_entity.type
_entity.pdbx_description
1 polymer ?
#
loop_
_entity_poly.entity_id
_entity_poly.type
_entity_poly.pdbx_seq_one_letter_code
_entity_poly.pdbx_strand_id
1 'polypeptide(L)'
;IPHITDEIKRRVYAMDNGETDVVITEIGGTVGDIESQPYLEAIRQVAAEQGRENVLYIHVPLVVSIPGSGELKSKPTQHSVKELLSVGIQPDILVCRTDSPLPEDMRKKIALFCNVSEDCVIPNLTASTLYEVPLLLEREGLCRVVCRKLGLGAGEPDMRHWQELVTQIHAAEQRHVTIALVGKYTELHDAYLSVAESLFHAGTACGAQVDIRWVDSSELTVDNTAEKLAGCTGILVPGGFGDRGIEGMILAAQYAREKGIPYLGICLGMQIAVIEFARHAAGWADAHSAEFSAVTAHPVIDLMPDQVGVTAKGGTMRLGKYPCVLAEGTKAREAYGQREIWERHRHRYECSNAFRPELEAAGLRMAGTSPDGHLVEIVELADHPWFVGAQFHPEFKSRPNRAHPLFKGFIAAALRYRAAAQRDLSLIHISEP
;
A
#
# COMPACT_ATOMS: atom_id res chain seq x y z
N ILE A 1 18.93 -16.26 25.00
CA ILE A 1 18.22 -14.94 25.04
C ILE A 1 19.15 -13.83 24.55
N PRO A 2 20.41 -13.64 25.05
CA PRO A 2 21.26 -12.52 24.61
C PRO A 2 21.40 -12.40 23.09
N HIS A 3 21.58 -13.52 22.37
CA HIS A 3 21.72 -13.50 20.91
C HIS A 3 20.50 -12.91 20.18
N ILE A 4 19.30 -13.09 20.74
CA ILE A 4 18.05 -12.54 20.17
C ILE A 4 17.95 -11.05 20.51
N THR A 5 18.17 -10.68 21.75
CA THR A 5 18.09 -9.27 22.18
C THR A 5 19.20 -8.43 21.52
N ASP A 6 20.39 -8.99 21.34
CA ASP A 6 21.50 -8.30 20.64
C ASP A 6 21.18 -8.08 19.15
N GLU A 7 20.55 -9.05 18.48
CA GLU A 7 20.12 -8.85 17.08
C GLU A 7 19.01 -7.79 16.99
N ILE A 8 18.04 -7.78 17.90
CA ILE A 8 16.99 -6.75 17.94
C ILE A 8 17.63 -5.36 18.18
N LYS A 9 18.52 -5.23 19.18
CA LYS A 9 19.21 -3.97 19.44
C LYS A 9 20.03 -3.51 18.23
N ARG A 10 20.73 -4.44 17.58
CA ARG A 10 21.50 -4.13 16.35
C ARG A 10 20.59 -3.55 15.26
N ARG A 11 19.36 -4.02 15.11
CA ARG A 11 18.39 -3.46 14.17
C ARG A 11 17.92 -2.07 14.55
N VAL A 12 17.68 -1.81 15.85
CA VAL A 12 17.34 -0.49 16.36
C VAL A 12 18.48 0.49 16.09
N TYR A 13 19.70 0.13 16.45
CA TYR A 13 20.88 0.98 16.26
C TYR A 13 21.27 1.20 14.79
N ALA A 14 20.95 0.26 13.90
CA ALA A 14 21.20 0.42 12.47
C ALA A 14 20.40 1.56 11.81
N MET A 15 19.40 2.10 12.51
CA MET A 15 18.64 3.28 12.06
C MET A 15 19.34 4.59 12.36
N ASP A 16 20.31 4.58 13.27
CA ASP A 16 21.20 5.71 13.52
C ASP A 16 22.34 5.69 12.48
N ASN A 17 22.27 6.60 11.55
CA ASN A 17 23.26 6.81 10.47
C ASN A 17 24.12 8.06 10.67
N GLY A 18 24.08 8.67 11.86
CA GLY A 18 24.78 9.92 12.18
C GLY A 18 24.10 11.19 11.64
N GLU A 19 23.01 11.08 10.90
CA GLU A 19 22.19 12.17 10.38
C GLU A 19 20.77 12.17 10.95
N THR A 20 20.43 11.12 11.71
CA THR A 20 19.09 10.90 12.26
C THR A 20 19.01 11.49 13.67
N ASP A 21 18.14 12.48 13.87
CA ASP A 21 17.93 13.10 15.18
C ASP A 21 17.05 12.25 16.10
N VAL A 22 16.06 11.54 15.55
CA VAL A 22 15.10 10.72 16.30
C VAL A 22 14.83 9.40 15.58
N VAL A 23 14.95 8.30 16.31
CA VAL A 23 14.56 6.96 15.85
C VAL A 23 13.28 6.54 16.56
N ILE A 24 12.25 6.18 15.80
CA ILE A 24 11.00 5.66 16.32
C ILE A 24 10.95 4.15 16.05
N THR A 25 10.88 3.36 17.13
CA THR A 25 10.76 1.89 17.06
C THR A 25 9.39 1.48 17.55
N GLU A 26 8.61 0.82 16.71
CA GLU A 26 7.32 0.24 17.08
C GLU A 26 7.52 -1.22 17.53
N ILE A 27 6.96 -1.55 18.71
CA ILE A 27 6.85 -2.92 19.18
C ILE A 27 5.39 -3.33 19.06
N GLY A 28 5.13 -4.26 18.14
CA GLY A 28 3.79 -4.80 17.89
C GLY A 28 3.36 -5.83 18.94
N GLY A 29 2.07 -6.12 18.95
CA GLY A 29 1.43 -7.07 19.86
C GLY A 29 0.98 -6.46 21.18
N THR A 30 0.27 -7.26 21.97
CA THR A 30 -0.21 -6.87 23.30
C THR A 30 0.90 -7.06 24.32
N VAL A 31 1.07 -6.12 25.25
CA VAL A 31 2.00 -6.29 26.37
C VAL A 31 1.58 -7.48 27.20
N GLY A 32 2.51 -8.42 27.41
CA GLY A 32 2.25 -9.70 28.08
C GLY A 32 2.21 -10.89 27.12
N ASP A 33 2.07 -10.67 25.82
CA ASP A 33 2.15 -11.75 24.83
C ASP A 33 3.58 -12.29 24.73
N ILE A 34 3.70 -13.60 24.62
CA ILE A 34 5.00 -14.30 24.67
C ILE A 34 5.93 -13.88 23.53
N GLU A 35 5.39 -13.59 22.35
CA GLU A 35 6.14 -13.17 21.18
C GLU A 35 6.74 -11.77 21.29
N SER A 36 6.16 -10.89 22.11
CA SER A 36 6.66 -9.52 22.32
C SER A 36 7.77 -9.42 23.37
N GLN A 37 7.89 -10.41 24.27
CA GLN A 37 8.82 -10.36 25.40
C GLN A 37 10.30 -10.13 25.01
N PRO A 38 10.88 -10.79 23.99
CA PRO A 38 12.26 -10.52 23.58
C PRO A 38 12.48 -9.07 23.11
N TYR A 39 11.48 -8.48 22.47
CA TYR A 39 11.53 -7.07 22.02
C TYR A 39 11.46 -6.12 23.21
N LEU A 40 10.57 -6.35 24.16
CA LEU A 40 10.46 -5.53 25.37
C LEU A 40 11.77 -5.58 26.16
N GLU A 41 12.37 -6.76 26.33
CA GLU A 41 13.67 -6.89 26.99
C GLU A 41 14.78 -6.15 26.22
N ALA A 42 14.81 -6.24 24.88
CA ALA A 42 15.78 -5.55 24.05
C ALA A 42 15.67 -4.02 24.20
N ILE A 43 14.47 -3.43 24.12
CA ILE A 43 14.30 -1.98 24.27
C ILE A 43 14.57 -1.49 25.68
N ARG A 44 14.31 -2.32 26.70
CA ARG A 44 14.72 -2.02 28.08
C ARG A 44 16.25 -1.92 28.20
N GLN A 45 16.98 -2.84 27.54
CA GLN A 45 18.45 -2.79 27.47
C GLN A 45 18.93 -1.57 26.67
N VAL A 46 18.30 -1.22 25.54
CA VAL A 46 18.62 0.01 24.79
C VAL A 46 18.55 1.24 25.69
N ALA A 47 17.52 1.37 26.52
CA ALA A 47 17.41 2.51 27.42
C ALA A 47 18.51 2.52 28.50
N ALA A 48 18.96 1.36 28.97
CA ALA A 48 20.09 1.27 29.91
C ALA A 48 21.44 1.63 29.25
N GLU A 49 21.61 1.28 27.96
CA GLU A 49 22.84 1.53 27.21
C GLU A 49 22.93 2.99 26.73
N GLN A 50 21.81 3.59 26.31
CA GLN A 50 21.78 4.94 25.72
C GLN A 50 21.58 6.07 26.76
N GLY A 51 21.22 5.70 28.00
CA GLY A 51 20.79 6.66 29.01
C GLY A 51 19.28 6.94 28.91
N ARG A 52 18.66 7.01 30.07
CA ARG A 52 17.20 7.12 30.20
C ARG A 52 16.66 8.45 29.64
N GLU A 53 17.50 9.47 29.65
CA GLU A 53 17.23 10.81 29.09
C GLU A 53 17.12 10.82 27.55
N ASN A 54 17.72 9.84 26.88
CA ASN A 54 17.72 9.71 25.42
C ASN A 54 16.65 8.74 24.90
N VAL A 55 15.86 8.13 25.79
CA VAL A 55 14.84 7.15 25.42
C VAL A 55 13.49 7.53 26.02
N LEU A 56 12.46 7.51 25.18
CA LEU A 56 11.08 7.79 25.55
C LEU A 56 10.19 6.59 25.26
N TYR A 57 9.46 6.12 26.27
CA TYR A 57 8.50 5.05 26.13
C TYR A 57 7.07 5.59 26.01
N ILE A 58 6.48 5.40 24.82
CA ILE A 58 5.07 5.70 24.58
C ILE A 58 4.31 4.38 24.58
N HIS A 59 3.38 4.25 25.53
CA HIS A 59 2.49 3.10 25.60
C HIS A 59 1.11 3.46 25.03
N VAL A 60 0.53 2.58 24.22
CA VAL A 60 -0.76 2.79 23.53
C VAL A 60 -1.81 1.84 24.10
N PRO A 61 -2.36 2.11 25.29
CA PRO A 61 -3.38 1.29 25.92
C PRO A 61 -4.78 1.64 25.45
N LEU A 62 -5.73 0.73 25.74
CA LEU A 62 -7.15 0.90 25.44
C LEU A 62 -7.89 1.40 26.70
N VAL A 63 -8.72 2.44 26.52
CA VAL A 63 -9.75 2.83 27.49
C VAL A 63 -11.10 2.35 26.97
N VAL A 64 -11.71 1.40 27.66
CA VAL A 64 -12.92 0.71 27.20
C VAL A 64 -14.17 1.48 27.61
N SER A 65 -15.08 1.70 26.65
CA SER A 65 -16.44 2.11 26.95
C SER A 65 -17.36 0.90 27.09
N ILE A 66 -18.18 0.84 28.15
CA ILE A 66 -19.15 -0.25 28.31
C ILE A 66 -20.35 0.02 27.42
N PRO A 67 -20.69 -0.90 26.50
CA PRO A 67 -21.88 -0.78 25.67
C PRO A 67 -23.14 -0.61 26.53
N GLY A 68 -24.02 0.30 26.14
CA GLY A 68 -25.30 0.59 26.81
C GLY A 68 -25.23 1.63 27.92
N SER A 69 -24.19 1.68 28.76
CA SER A 69 -24.03 2.73 29.78
C SER A 69 -23.15 3.90 29.33
N GLY A 70 -22.29 3.70 28.34
CA GLY A 70 -21.30 4.69 27.93
C GLY A 70 -20.20 4.94 28.98
N GLU A 71 -20.17 4.16 30.06
CA GLU A 71 -19.20 4.34 31.15
C GLU A 71 -17.80 3.95 30.71
N LEU A 72 -16.83 4.85 30.85
CA LEU A 72 -15.42 4.58 30.57
C LEU A 72 -14.76 3.81 31.72
N LYS A 73 -13.97 2.82 31.38
CA LYS A 73 -13.21 1.98 32.31
C LYS A 73 -11.69 2.12 32.11
N SER A 74 -11.01 2.61 33.14
CA SER A 74 -9.54 2.75 33.17
C SER A 74 -8.80 1.48 33.63
N LYS A 75 -9.51 0.45 34.10
CA LYS A 75 -8.87 -0.78 34.62
C LYS A 75 -8.04 -1.52 33.55
N PRO A 76 -8.49 -1.70 32.29
CA PRO A 76 -7.67 -2.32 31.25
C PRO A 76 -6.35 -1.57 31.04
N THR A 77 -6.40 -0.24 30.96
CA THR A 77 -5.22 0.64 30.87
C THR A 77 -4.25 0.43 32.02
N GLN A 78 -4.76 0.42 33.28
CA GLN A 78 -3.95 0.21 34.48
C GLN A 78 -3.30 -1.17 34.51
N HIS A 79 -4.01 -2.23 34.04
CA HIS A 79 -3.44 -3.58 33.95
C HIS A 79 -2.36 -3.66 32.89
N SER A 80 -2.59 -3.10 31.70
CA SER A 80 -1.60 -3.07 30.63
C SER A 80 -0.29 -2.36 31.06
N VAL A 81 -0.41 -1.25 31.79
CA VAL A 81 0.75 -0.55 32.34
C VAL A 81 1.46 -1.39 33.41
N LYS A 82 0.72 -2.13 34.26
CA LYS A 82 1.32 -3.02 35.23
C LYS A 82 2.13 -4.15 34.59
N GLU A 83 1.63 -4.73 33.52
CA GLU A 83 2.37 -5.75 32.75
C GLU A 83 3.67 -5.16 32.18
N LEU A 84 3.63 -3.93 31.65
CA LEU A 84 4.82 -3.25 31.15
C LEU A 84 5.83 -2.96 32.27
N LEU A 85 5.35 -2.55 33.45
CA LEU A 85 6.17 -2.34 34.63
C LEU A 85 6.80 -3.66 35.13
N SER A 86 6.12 -4.81 35.01
CA SER A 86 6.63 -6.11 35.43
C SER A 86 7.87 -6.54 34.64
N VAL A 87 8.04 -6.05 33.41
CA VAL A 87 9.25 -6.26 32.59
C VAL A 87 10.28 -5.13 32.73
N GLY A 88 10.07 -4.21 33.68
CA GLY A 88 11.03 -3.15 34.03
C GLY A 88 10.94 -1.89 33.14
N ILE A 89 9.83 -1.68 32.44
CA ILE A 89 9.60 -0.51 31.59
C ILE A 89 8.52 0.38 32.21
N GLN A 90 8.90 1.59 32.66
CA GLN A 90 7.95 2.65 33.04
C GLN A 90 7.63 3.49 31.80
N PRO A 91 6.35 3.54 31.35
CA PRO A 91 5.99 4.42 30.26
C PRO A 91 6.11 5.89 30.65
N ASP A 92 6.51 6.73 29.71
CA ASP A 92 6.61 8.17 29.88
C ASP A 92 5.34 8.90 29.43
N ILE A 93 4.68 8.36 28.41
CA ILE A 93 3.46 8.87 27.80
C ILE A 93 2.49 7.72 27.57
N LEU A 94 1.21 7.96 27.84
CA LEU A 94 0.12 7.06 27.52
C LEU A 94 -0.74 7.68 26.42
N VAL A 95 -0.76 7.05 25.23
CA VAL A 95 -1.67 7.41 24.15
C VAL A 95 -2.88 6.51 24.24
N CYS A 96 -3.92 6.98 24.93
CA CYS A 96 -5.09 6.20 25.29
C CYS A 96 -6.09 6.11 24.15
N ARG A 97 -6.18 4.95 23.47
CA ARG A 97 -7.22 4.71 22.46
C ARG A 97 -8.60 4.62 23.12
N THR A 98 -9.55 5.36 22.58
CA THR A 98 -10.92 5.44 23.12
C THR A 98 -11.90 5.85 22.01
N ASP A 99 -13.15 5.38 22.13
CA ASP A 99 -14.23 5.75 21.21
C ASP A 99 -15.02 6.99 21.69
N SER A 100 -14.70 7.48 22.88
CA SER A 100 -15.39 8.63 23.49
C SER A 100 -14.38 9.61 24.10
N PRO A 101 -14.67 10.91 24.17
CA PRO A 101 -13.80 11.88 24.83
C PRO A 101 -13.43 11.44 26.25
N LEU A 102 -12.18 11.63 26.60
CA LEU A 102 -11.65 11.23 27.92
C LEU A 102 -11.84 12.40 28.91
N PRO A 103 -12.75 12.30 29.89
CA PRO A 103 -12.97 13.35 30.88
C PRO A 103 -11.73 13.64 31.73
N GLU A 104 -11.61 14.84 32.27
CA GLU A 104 -10.47 15.29 33.04
C GLU A 104 -10.23 14.43 34.30
N ASP A 105 -11.28 14.05 35.01
CA ASP A 105 -11.22 13.18 36.17
C ASP A 105 -10.69 11.79 35.82
N MET A 106 -11.05 11.26 34.64
CA MET A 106 -10.52 10.00 34.13
C MET A 106 -9.04 10.13 33.76
N ARG A 107 -8.63 11.24 33.14
CA ARG A 107 -7.22 11.53 32.84
C ARG A 107 -6.38 11.56 34.12
N LYS A 108 -6.84 12.30 35.14
CA LYS A 108 -6.22 12.36 36.48
C LYS A 108 -6.11 10.99 37.12
N LYS A 109 -7.17 10.19 37.04
CA LYS A 109 -7.16 8.82 37.56
C LYS A 109 -6.18 7.93 36.86
N ILE A 110 -6.11 7.97 35.53
CA ILE A 110 -5.12 7.18 34.75
C ILE A 110 -3.71 7.64 35.11
N ALA A 111 -3.46 8.94 35.11
CA ALA A 111 -2.15 9.52 35.44
C ALA A 111 -1.65 9.02 36.81
N LEU A 112 -2.51 9.10 37.83
CA LEU A 112 -2.20 8.66 39.19
C LEU A 112 -1.85 7.17 39.25
N PHE A 113 -2.70 6.30 38.67
CA PHE A 113 -2.51 4.85 38.79
C PHE A 113 -1.43 4.28 37.86
N CYS A 114 -1.04 5.02 36.82
CA CYS A 114 0.00 4.63 35.88
C CYS A 114 1.32 5.36 36.11
N ASN A 115 1.41 6.20 37.14
CA ASN A 115 2.61 6.94 37.54
C ASN A 115 3.19 7.79 36.40
N VAL A 116 2.33 8.56 35.73
CA VAL A 116 2.67 9.57 34.72
C VAL A 116 2.03 10.91 35.08
N SER A 117 2.55 12.03 34.54
CA SER A 117 1.89 13.33 34.69
C SER A 117 0.62 13.43 33.86
N GLU A 118 -0.35 14.25 34.26
CA GLU A 118 -1.65 14.37 33.60
C GLU A 118 -1.54 14.77 32.12
N ASP A 119 -0.59 15.63 31.80
CA ASP A 119 -0.30 16.06 30.44
C ASP A 119 0.39 14.99 29.57
N CYS A 120 0.84 13.89 30.17
CA CYS A 120 1.33 12.70 29.49
C CYS A 120 0.22 11.65 29.21
N VAL A 121 -1.02 11.88 29.60
CA VAL A 121 -2.16 11.06 29.23
C VAL A 121 -2.86 11.72 28.04
N ILE A 122 -2.56 11.21 26.87
CA ILE A 122 -3.02 11.75 25.57
C ILE A 122 -4.20 10.90 25.07
N PRO A 123 -5.41 11.47 24.95
CA PRO A 123 -6.52 10.79 24.32
C PRO A 123 -6.26 10.60 22.82
N ASN A 124 -6.59 9.41 22.30
CA ASN A 124 -6.60 9.11 20.89
C ASN A 124 -7.98 8.57 20.50
N LEU A 125 -8.85 9.47 20.10
CA LEU A 125 -10.20 9.16 19.66
C LEU A 125 -10.19 8.40 18.34
N THR A 126 -11.19 7.52 18.17
CA THR A 126 -11.47 6.91 16.86
C THR A 126 -11.80 8.02 15.87
N ALA A 127 -11.02 8.12 14.81
CA ALA A 127 -11.15 9.12 13.76
C ALA A 127 -11.96 8.58 12.58
N SER A 128 -12.51 9.47 11.76
CA SER A 128 -13.20 9.12 10.51
C SER A 128 -12.23 8.52 9.48
N THR A 129 -10.98 8.95 9.50
CA THR A 129 -9.88 8.41 8.71
C THR A 129 -8.62 8.34 9.56
N LEU A 130 -7.76 7.33 9.32
CA LEU A 130 -6.46 7.22 9.98
C LEU A 130 -5.57 8.45 9.78
N TYR A 131 -5.76 9.14 8.67
CA TYR A 131 -4.99 10.34 8.33
C TYR A 131 -5.39 11.59 9.14
N GLU A 132 -6.50 11.55 9.89
CA GLU A 132 -6.88 12.60 10.84
C GLU A 132 -6.16 12.43 12.19
N VAL A 133 -5.70 11.22 12.53
CA VAL A 133 -5.08 10.91 13.83
C VAL A 133 -3.91 11.84 14.19
N PRO A 134 -2.96 12.19 13.28
CA PRO A 134 -1.88 13.13 13.60
C PRO A 134 -2.40 14.50 14.05
N LEU A 135 -3.49 15.00 13.46
CA LEU A 135 -4.11 16.27 13.84
C LEU A 135 -4.78 16.19 15.21
N LEU A 136 -5.39 15.04 15.53
CA LEU A 136 -5.98 14.80 16.85
C LEU A 136 -4.91 14.76 17.93
N LEU A 137 -3.83 14.02 17.71
CA LEU A 137 -2.71 13.88 18.64
C LEU A 137 -1.99 15.22 18.85
N GLU A 138 -1.85 16.04 17.81
CA GLU A 138 -1.28 17.38 17.92
C GLU A 138 -2.16 18.30 18.75
N ARG A 139 -3.47 18.30 18.55
CA ARG A 139 -4.45 19.02 19.37
C ARG A 139 -4.34 18.69 20.86
N GLU A 140 -4.10 17.42 21.18
CA GLU A 140 -3.89 16.93 22.55
C GLU A 140 -2.48 17.23 23.09
N GLY A 141 -1.60 17.81 22.27
CA GLY A 141 -0.28 18.28 22.65
C GLY A 141 0.80 17.20 22.72
N LEU A 142 0.64 16.07 22.01
CA LEU A 142 1.62 14.97 22.01
C LEU A 142 3.03 15.46 21.60
N CYS A 143 3.14 16.24 20.51
CA CYS A 143 4.42 16.74 20.02
C CYS A 143 5.15 17.57 21.09
N ARG A 144 4.46 18.50 21.72
CA ARG A 144 5.00 19.34 22.79
C ARG A 144 5.50 18.51 23.98
N VAL A 145 4.74 17.48 24.37
CA VAL A 145 5.15 16.59 25.50
C VAL A 145 6.37 15.76 25.12
N VAL A 146 6.42 15.20 23.91
CA VAL A 146 7.57 14.44 23.40
C VAL A 146 8.82 15.30 23.36
N CYS A 147 8.75 16.49 22.73
CA CYS A 147 9.88 17.42 22.63
C CYS A 147 10.41 17.83 24.01
N ARG A 148 9.51 18.14 24.96
CA ARG A 148 9.89 18.47 26.33
C ARG A 148 10.60 17.30 27.02
N LYS A 149 10.08 16.08 26.89
CA LYS A 149 10.65 14.88 27.53
C LYS A 149 12.02 14.50 27.00
N LEU A 150 12.25 14.68 25.70
CA LEU A 150 13.53 14.40 25.04
C LEU A 150 14.46 15.60 24.99
N GLY A 151 14.09 16.75 25.58
CA GLY A 151 14.91 17.96 25.55
C GLY A 151 15.12 18.53 24.14
N LEU A 152 14.23 18.25 23.20
CA LEU A 152 14.31 18.74 21.82
C LEU A 152 13.84 20.19 21.76
N GLY A 153 14.66 21.07 21.18
CA GLY A 153 14.34 22.48 20.95
C GLY A 153 13.49 22.73 19.71
N ALA A 154 12.45 21.93 19.49
CA ALA A 154 11.57 22.07 18.34
C ALA A 154 10.50 23.17 18.57
N GLY A 155 10.19 23.92 17.50
CA GLY A 155 9.05 24.86 17.47
C GLY A 155 7.72 24.15 17.29
N GLU A 156 6.64 24.94 17.12
CA GLU A 156 5.32 24.39 16.80
C GLU A 156 5.34 23.70 15.43
N PRO A 157 4.74 22.50 15.29
CA PRO A 157 4.76 21.77 14.04
C PRO A 157 3.86 22.43 12.98
N ASP A 158 4.32 22.49 11.74
CA ASP A 158 3.51 22.93 10.61
C ASP A 158 2.65 21.79 10.09
N MET A 159 1.38 21.78 10.48
CA MET A 159 0.40 20.76 10.09
C MET A 159 -0.49 21.18 8.89
N ARG A 160 -0.20 22.30 8.22
CA ARG A 160 -1.06 22.83 7.13
C ARG A 160 -1.26 21.83 6.01
N HIS A 161 -0.19 21.21 5.48
CA HIS A 161 -0.29 20.22 4.43
C HIS A 161 -1.08 18.97 4.86
N TRP A 162 -1.00 18.62 6.13
CA TRP A 162 -1.77 17.49 6.67
C TRP A 162 -3.27 17.82 6.81
N GLN A 163 -3.59 19.05 7.22
CA GLN A 163 -4.95 19.55 7.26
C GLN A 163 -5.57 19.62 5.85
N GLU A 164 -4.81 20.08 4.86
CA GLU A 164 -5.20 20.08 3.45
C GLU A 164 -5.52 18.67 2.96
N LEU A 165 -4.68 17.68 3.29
CA LEU A 165 -4.90 16.27 2.95
C LEU A 165 -6.22 15.75 3.53
N VAL A 166 -6.47 15.96 4.82
CA VAL A 166 -7.71 15.52 5.48
C VAL A 166 -8.94 16.21 4.85
N THR A 167 -8.82 17.49 4.52
CA THR A 167 -9.88 18.23 3.81
C THR A 167 -10.15 17.60 2.43
N GLN A 168 -9.11 17.23 1.69
CA GLN A 168 -9.26 16.58 0.39
C GLN A 168 -9.89 15.19 0.51
N ILE A 169 -9.55 14.42 1.55
CA ILE A 169 -10.15 13.10 1.82
C ILE A 169 -11.67 13.25 1.98
N HIS A 170 -12.14 14.16 2.83
CA HIS A 170 -13.58 14.38 3.03
C HIS A 170 -14.27 14.92 1.78
N ALA A 171 -13.61 15.81 1.02
CA ALA A 171 -14.16 16.30 -0.24
C ALA A 171 -14.30 15.21 -1.30
N ALA A 172 -13.41 14.20 -1.29
CA ALA A 172 -13.42 13.08 -2.23
C ALA A 172 -14.65 12.16 -2.07
N GLU A 173 -15.30 12.13 -0.90
CA GLU A 173 -16.49 11.32 -0.60
C GLU A 173 -17.71 11.63 -1.49
N GLN A 174 -17.71 12.78 -2.19
CA GLN A 174 -18.80 13.17 -3.09
C GLN A 174 -18.76 12.51 -4.47
N ARG A 175 -17.64 11.90 -4.85
CA ARG A 175 -17.46 11.28 -6.17
C ARG A 175 -16.88 9.89 -5.99
N HIS A 176 -17.51 8.89 -6.60
CA HIS A 176 -17.08 7.51 -6.48
C HIS A 176 -16.52 6.95 -7.78
N VAL A 177 -15.57 6.04 -7.70
CA VAL A 177 -15.15 5.15 -8.80
C VAL A 177 -15.05 3.73 -8.25
N THR A 178 -15.54 2.76 -9.01
CA THR A 178 -15.47 1.34 -8.63
C THR A 178 -14.33 0.67 -9.37
N ILE A 179 -13.34 0.18 -8.64
CA ILE A 179 -12.19 -0.54 -9.19
C ILE A 179 -12.30 -2.02 -8.84
N ALA A 180 -12.36 -2.88 -9.87
CA ALA A 180 -12.21 -4.31 -9.66
C ALA A 180 -10.73 -4.64 -9.40
N LEU A 181 -10.42 -5.12 -8.21
CA LEU A 181 -9.12 -5.72 -7.89
C LEU A 181 -9.24 -7.22 -8.10
N VAL A 182 -8.70 -7.68 -9.24
CA VAL A 182 -8.77 -9.09 -9.66
C VAL A 182 -7.49 -9.79 -9.25
N GLY A 183 -7.55 -10.57 -8.18
CA GLY A 183 -6.38 -11.14 -7.54
C GLY A 183 -6.57 -12.57 -7.03
N LYS A 184 -5.51 -13.13 -6.46
CA LYS A 184 -5.47 -14.50 -5.91
C LYS A 184 -5.76 -14.56 -4.41
N TYR A 185 -5.58 -13.45 -3.70
CA TYR A 185 -5.61 -13.39 -2.22
C TYR A 185 -6.72 -12.46 -1.72
N THR A 186 -7.84 -12.44 -2.42
CA THR A 186 -8.94 -11.51 -2.17
C THR A 186 -9.75 -11.82 -0.91
N GLU A 187 -9.65 -13.03 -0.35
CA GLU A 187 -10.23 -13.37 0.95
C GLU A 187 -9.50 -12.70 2.13
N LEU A 188 -8.19 -12.46 1.99
CA LEU A 188 -7.37 -11.78 2.99
C LEU A 188 -6.96 -10.41 2.43
N HIS A 189 -7.75 -9.38 2.67
CA HIS A 189 -7.54 -8.03 2.13
C HIS A 189 -6.16 -7.46 2.49
N ASP A 190 -5.60 -7.83 3.64
CA ASP A 190 -4.26 -7.40 4.09
C ASP A 190 -3.14 -7.80 3.11
N ALA A 191 -3.34 -8.88 2.33
CA ALA A 191 -2.38 -9.28 1.30
C ALA A 191 -2.18 -8.19 0.22
N TYR A 192 -3.18 -7.35 0.01
CA TYR A 192 -3.16 -6.25 -0.94
C TYR A 192 -3.27 -4.87 -0.29
N LEU A 193 -2.98 -4.75 1.01
CA LEU A 193 -3.12 -3.50 1.76
C LEU A 193 -2.41 -2.33 1.07
N SER A 194 -1.16 -2.50 0.64
CA SER A 194 -0.41 -1.44 -0.04
C SER A 194 -1.03 -1.00 -1.37
N VAL A 195 -1.68 -1.93 -2.09
CA VAL A 195 -2.41 -1.63 -3.34
C VAL A 195 -3.69 -0.86 -3.02
N ALA A 196 -4.47 -1.31 -2.03
CA ALA A 196 -5.69 -0.64 -1.59
C ALA A 196 -5.42 0.79 -1.10
N GLU A 197 -4.38 0.97 -0.27
CA GLU A 197 -3.92 2.29 0.17
C GLU A 197 -3.47 3.17 -1.01
N SER A 198 -2.78 2.60 -2.01
CA SER A 198 -2.36 3.36 -3.20
C SER A 198 -3.54 3.80 -4.05
N LEU A 199 -4.59 2.99 -4.14
CA LEU A 199 -5.86 3.36 -4.78
C LEU A 199 -6.54 4.49 -4.00
N PHE A 200 -6.58 4.40 -2.66
CA PHE A 200 -7.09 5.45 -1.80
C PHE A 200 -6.31 6.77 -1.97
N HIS A 201 -4.98 6.73 -1.94
CA HIS A 201 -4.13 7.91 -2.16
C HIS A 201 -4.40 8.57 -3.52
N ALA A 202 -4.54 7.75 -4.57
CA ALA A 202 -4.82 8.24 -5.91
C ALA A 202 -6.25 8.79 -6.03
N GLY A 203 -7.21 8.16 -5.39
CA GLY A 203 -8.60 8.64 -5.29
C GLY A 203 -8.65 10.01 -4.66
N THR A 204 -8.06 10.18 -3.48
CA THR A 204 -7.95 11.47 -2.78
C THR A 204 -7.30 12.53 -3.66
N ALA A 205 -6.16 12.22 -4.30
CA ALA A 205 -5.46 13.14 -5.19
C ALA A 205 -6.26 13.52 -6.46
N CYS A 206 -7.25 12.70 -6.85
CA CYS A 206 -8.15 12.96 -7.98
C CYS A 206 -9.53 13.48 -7.55
N GLY A 207 -9.76 13.67 -6.25
CA GLY A 207 -11.04 14.14 -5.68
C GLY A 207 -12.16 13.12 -5.85
N ALA A 208 -11.89 11.83 -5.61
CA ALA A 208 -12.86 10.75 -5.67
C ALA A 208 -12.57 9.65 -4.63
N GLN A 209 -13.61 9.11 -4.04
CA GLN A 209 -13.54 7.88 -3.26
C GLN A 209 -13.43 6.68 -4.19
N VAL A 210 -12.57 5.74 -3.83
CA VAL A 210 -12.39 4.49 -4.57
C VAL A 210 -13.08 3.36 -3.82
N ASP A 211 -14.06 2.77 -4.45
CA ASP A 211 -14.75 1.57 -3.97
C ASP A 211 -14.08 0.34 -4.61
N ILE A 212 -13.42 -0.47 -3.80
CA ILE A 212 -12.72 -1.68 -4.30
C ILE A 212 -13.70 -2.84 -4.33
N ARG A 213 -13.91 -3.40 -5.54
CA ARG A 213 -14.58 -4.69 -5.73
C ARG A 213 -13.52 -5.77 -5.76
N TRP A 214 -13.48 -6.57 -4.71
CA TRP A 214 -12.59 -7.72 -4.61
C TRP A 214 -13.12 -8.88 -5.46
N VAL A 215 -12.30 -9.36 -6.38
CA VAL A 215 -12.68 -10.44 -7.31
C VAL A 215 -11.62 -11.53 -7.26
N ASP A 216 -11.99 -12.73 -6.81
CA ASP A 216 -11.09 -13.89 -6.91
C ASP A 216 -10.95 -14.29 -8.37
N SER A 217 -9.72 -14.21 -8.87
CA SER A 217 -9.43 -14.54 -10.26
C SER A 217 -9.71 -16.00 -10.61
N SER A 218 -9.67 -16.92 -9.63
CA SER A 218 -9.98 -18.34 -9.86
C SER A 218 -11.46 -18.62 -10.14
N GLU A 219 -12.35 -17.67 -9.83
CA GLU A 219 -13.78 -17.76 -10.09
C GLU A 219 -14.21 -17.16 -11.43
N LEU A 220 -13.30 -16.45 -12.12
CA LEU A 220 -13.63 -15.86 -13.43
C LEU A 220 -13.57 -16.92 -14.53
N THR A 221 -14.63 -16.94 -15.32
CA THR A 221 -14.80 -17.80 -16.51
C THR A 221 -15.23 -16.93 -17.70
N VAL A 222 -15.15 -17.47 -18.91
CA VAL A 222 -15.62 -16.78 -20.12
C VAL A 222 -17.08 -16.34 -19.97
N ASP A 223 -17.92 -17.16 -19.35
CA ASP A 223 -19.36 -16.92 -19.24
C ASP A 223 -19.72 -15.86 -18.19
N ASN A 224 -18.93 -15.70 -17.11
CA ASN A 224 -19.29 -14.83 -15.98
C ASN A 224 -18.46 -13.56 -15.85
N THR A 225 -17.36 -13.44 -16.59
CA THR A 225 -16.44 -12.28 -16.47
C THR A 225 -17.15 -10.96 -16.71
N ALA A 226 -18.00 -10.89 -17.73
CA ALA A 226 -18.76 -9.68 -18.05
C ALA A 226 -19.72 -9.28 -16.91
N GLU A 227 -20.39 -10.25 -16.29
CA GLU A 227 -21.29 -10.01 -15.16
C GLU A 227 -20.52 -9.55 -13.90
N LYS A 228 -19.47 -10.30 -13.53
CA LYS A 228 -18.67 -10.00 -12.32
C LYS A 228 -17.95 -8.66 -12.37
N LEU A 229 -17.58 -8.19 -13.58
CA LEU A 229 -16.90 -6.92 -13.79
C LEU A 229 -17.83 -5.78 -14.23
N ALA A 230 -19.13 -6.05 -14.37
CA ALA A 230 -20.12 -5.04 -14.76
C ALA A 230 -20.12 -3.84 -13.79
N GLY A 231 -20.17 -2.63 -14.34
CA GLY A 231 -20.21 -1.38 -13.58
C GLY A 231 -18.88 -0.96 -12.96
N CYS A 232 -17.81 -1.75 -13.10
CA CYS A 232 -16.47 -1.27 -12.72
C CYS A 232 -15.97 -0.23 -13.72
N THR A 233 -15.32 0.79 -13.19
CA THR A 233 -14.76 1.92 -13.98
C THR A 233 -13.25 1.76 -14.22
N GLY A 234 -12.65 0.74 -13.62
CA GLY A 234 -11.27 0.35 -13.81
C GLY A 234 -11.04 -1.07 -13.31
N ILE A 235 -10.05 -1.75 -13.86
CA ILE A 235 -9.63 -3.11 -13.50
C ILE A 235 -8.16 -3.07 -13.13
N LEU A 236 -7.83 -3.56 -11.93
CA LEU A 236 -6.45 -3.68 -11.44
C LEU A 236 -6.13 -5.16 -11.21
N VAL A 237 -5.03 -5.63 -11.82
CA VAL A 237 -4.48 -6.97 -11.56
C VAL A 237 -3.16 -6.80 -10.80
N PRO A 238 -3.10 -7.18 -9.51
CA PRO A 238 -1.94 -7.00 -8.66
C PRO A 238 -0.87 -8.07 -8.89
N GLY A 239 0.26 -7.94 -8.20
CA GLY A 239 1.30 -8.94 -8.12
C GLY A 239 0.83 -10.23 -7.42
N GLY A 240 1.49 -11.33 -7.70
CA GLY A 240 1.23 -12.63 -7.10
C GLY A 240 2.21 -13.71 -7.58
N PHE A 241 2.18 -14.87 -6.94
CA PHE A 241 3.02 -16.02 -7.27
C PHE A 241 2.16 -17.27 -7.54
N GLY A 242 2.72 -18.20 -8.33
CA GLY A 242 2.06 -19.47 -8.67
C GLY A 242 1.00 -19.33 -9.76
N ASP A 243 0.42 -20.45 -10.15
CA ASP A 243 -0.43 -20.62 -11.33
C ASP A 243 -1.94 -20.46 -11.07
N ARG A 244 -2.36 -20.46 -9.80
CA ARG A 244 -3.78 -20.31 -9.43
C ARG A 244 -4.38 -19.02 -10.00
N GLY A 245 -5.52 -19.11 -10.69
CA GLY A 245 -6.31 -17.99 -11.15
C GLY A 245 -5.72 -17.17 -12.31
N ILE A 246 -4.66 -17.66 -12.97
CA ILE A 246 -4.01 -16.97 -14.10
C ILE A 246 -4.97 -16.74 -15.25
N GLU A 247 -5.75 -17.76 -15.66
CA GLU A 247 -6.69 -17.63 -16.77
C GLU A 247 -7.79 -16.59 -16.48
N GLY A 248 -8.29 -16.53 -15.25
CA GLY A 248 -9.25 -15.50 -14.86
C GLY A 248 -8.66 -14.08 -14.87
N MET A 249 -7.37 -13.92 -14.54
CA MET A 249 -6.68 -12.63 -14.70
C MET A 249 -6.54 -12.25 -16.17
N ILE A 250 -6.24 -13.21 -17.05
CA ILE A 250 -6.18 -13.01 -18.51
C ILE A 250 -7.55 -12.58 -19.04
N LEU A 251 -8.65 -13.24 -18.62
CA LEU A 251 -10.01 -12.85 -18.98
C LEU A 251 -10.36 -11.43 -18.52
N ALA A 252 -9.93 -11.04 -17.32
CA ALA A 252 -10.15 -9.68 -16.83
C ALA A 252 -9.37 -8.63 -17.64
N ALA A 253 -8.12 -8.92 -18.02
CA ALA A 253 -7.32 -8.06 -18.88
C ALA A 253 -7.91 -7.95 -20.29
N GLN A 254 -8.38 -9.06 -20.86
CA GLN A 254 -9.10 -9.10 -22.14
C GLN A 254 -10.36 -8.23 -22.10
N TYR A 255 -11.18 -8.42 -21.08
CA TYR A 255 -12.40 -7.64 -20.89
C TYR A 255 -12.10 -6.13 -20.79
N ALA A 256 -11.05 -5.76 -20.03
CA ALA A 256 -10.62 -4.38 -19.93
C ALA A 256 -10.20 -3.80 -21.30
N ARG A 257 -9.37 -4.53 -22.05
CA ARG A 257 -8.87 -4.11 -23.35
C ARG A 257 -10.01 -3.94 -24.35
N GLU A 258 -10.88 -4.93 -24.48
CA GLU A 258 -11.96 -4.93 -25.49
C GLU A 258 -13.07 -3.93 -25.17
N LYS A 259 -13.33 -3.65 -23.89
CA LYS A 259 -14.36 -2.67 -23.49
C LYS A 259 -13.82 -1.26 -23.25
N GLY A 260 -12.53 -1.02 -23.46
CA GLY A 260 -11.92 0.27 -23.21
C GLY A 260 -11.94 0.70 -21.73
N ILE A 261 -12.08 -0.28 -20.80
CA ILE A 261 -12.06 -0.02 -19.36
C ILE A 261 -10.62 0.18 -18.91
N PRO A 262 -10.27 1.26 -18.21
CA PRO A 262 -8.94 1.47 -17.67
C PRO A 262 -8.39 0.24 -16.95
N TYR A 263 -7.16 -0.14 -17.29
CA TYR A 263 -6.44 -1.30 -16.74
C TYR A 263 -5.11 -0.87 -16.13
N LEU A 264 -4.80 -1.40 -14.95
CA LEU A 264 -3.47 -1.30 -14.33
C LEU A 264 -3.00 -2.70 -13.91
N GLY A 265 -1.91 -3.16 -14.53
CA GLY A 265 -1.25 -4.43 -14.17
C GLY A 265 0.02 -4.18 -13.36
N ILE A 266 0.17 -4.83 -12.21
CA ILE A 266 1.34 -4.70 -11.33
C ILE A 266 2.08 -6.03 -11.29
N CYS A 267 3.38 -6.05 -11.63
CA CYS A 267 4.25 -7.21 -11.61
C CYS A 267 3.63 -8.38 -12.40
N LEU A 268 3.03 -9.38 -11.75
CA LEU A 268 2.27 -10.43 -12.42
C LEU A 268 1.17 -9.83 -13.33
N GLY A 269 0.50 -8.75 -12.92
CA GLY A 269 -0.52 -8.10 -13.73
C GLY A 269 0.00 -7.53 -15.05
N MET A 270 1.24 -7.04 -15.10
CA MET A 270 1.88 -6.69 -16.36
C MET A 270 2.13 -7.93 -17.23
N GLN A 271 2.62 -9.01 -16.64
CA GLN A 271 2.87 -10.27 -17.35
C GLN A 271 1.57 -10.83 -17.94
N ILE A 272 0.47 -10.75 -17.19
CA ILE A 272 -0.88 -11.10 -17.65
C ILE A 272 -1.29 -10.26 -18.85
N ALA A 273 -1.04 -8.94 -18.82
CA ALA A 273 -1.35 -8.05 -19.94
C ALA A 273 -0.57 -8.44 -21.22
N VAL A 274 0.70 -8.82 -21.08
CA VAL A 274 1.53 -9.29 -22.21
C VAL A 274 1.01 -10.62 -22.75
N ILE A 275 0.68 -11.58 -21.88
CA ILE A 275 0.13 -12.88 -22.29
C ILE A 275 -1.23 -12.71 -22.99
N GLU A 276 -2.11 -11.90 -22.41
CA GLU A 276 -3.43 -11.62 -22.99
C GLU A 276 -3.28 -11.01 -24.39
N PHE A 277 -2.44 -9.99 -24.51
CA PHE A 277 -2.20 -9.32 -25.79
C PHE A 277 -1.59 -10.27 -26.84
N ALA A 278 -0.65 -11.08 -26.44
CA ALA A 278 -0.03 -12.11 -27.28
C ALA A 278 -1.06 -13.10 -27.82
N ARG A 279 -1.97 -13.58 -26.97
CA ARG A 279 -3.02 -14.54 -27.35
C ARG A 279 -4.06 -13.94 -28.27
N HIS A 280 -4.59 -12.78 -27.95
CA HIS A 280 -5.81 -12.27 -28.57
C HIS A 280 -5.57 -11.15 -29.58
N ALA A 281 -4.42 -10.48 -29.54
CA ALA A 281 -4.08 -9.42 -30.51
C ALA A 281 -2.95 -9.84 -31.46
N ALA A 282 -1.88 -10.51 -30.98
CA ALA A 282 -0.84 -11.04 -31.85
C ALA A 282 -1.15 -12.44 -32.43
N GLY A 283 -2.19 -13.13 -31.93
CA GLY A 283 -2.70 -14.39 -32.50
C GLY A 283 -1.97 -15.65 -32.05
N TRP A 284 -1.19 -15.62 -30.97
CA TRP A 284 -0.48 -16.78 -30.43
C TRP A 284 -1.27 -17.42 -29.30
N ALA A 285 -2.24 -18.27 -29.67
CA ALA A 285 -3.21 -18.84 -28.73
C ALA A 285 -2.58 -19.60 -27.54
N ASP A 286 -1.35 -20.13 -27.69
CA ASP A 286 -0.58 -20.85 -26.67
C ASP A 286 0.38 -19.94 -25.88
N ALA A 287 0.43 -18.63 -26.17
CA ALA A 287 1.32 -17.72 -25.46
C ALA A 287 1.11 -17.77 -23.95
N HIS A 288 2.22 -17.91 -23.21
CA HIS A 288 2.17 -18.06 -21.76
C HIS A 288 3.48 -17.57 -21.09
N SER A 289 3.54 -17.67 -19.78
CA SER A 289 4.76 -17.59 -19.00
C SER A 289 5.42 -18.97 -18.90
N ALA A 290 6.75 -19.02 -19.05
CA ALA A 290 7.56 -20.21 -18.75
C ALA A 290 7.46 -20.64 -17.27
N GLU A 291 7.00 -19.76 -16.37
CA GLU A 291 6.70 -20.09 -14.97
C GLU A 291 5.54 -21.08 -14.85
N PHE A 292 4.51 -20.93 -15.69
CA PHE A 292 3.24 -21.65 -15.58
C PHE A 292 3.10 -22.75 -16.64
N SER A 293 3.78 -22.64 -17.77
CA SER A 293 3.75 -23.60 -18.85
C SER A 293 5.14 -23.84 -19.44
N ALA A 294 5.74 -24.97 -19.09
CA ALA A 294 7.06 -25.37 -19.62
C ALA A 294 7.02 -25.86 -21.08
N VAL A 295 5.81 -26.01 -21.65
CA VAL A 295 5.62 -26.60 -23.00
C VAL A 295 5.09 -25.61 -24.03
N THR A 296 4.88 -24.35 -23.67
CA THR A 296 4.41 -23.32 -24.62
C THR A 296 5.47 -23.05 -25.70
N ALA A 297 5.03 -22.93 -26.95
CA ALA A 297 5.92 -22.50 -28.04
C ALA A 297 6.20 -20.98 -28.01
N HIS A 298 5.36 -20.21 -27.31
CA HIS A 298 5.49 -18.77 -27.20
C HIS A 298 5.61 -18.35 -25.74
N PRO A 299 6.79 -18.57 -25.07
CA PRO A 299 7.04 -18.10 -23.72
C PRO A 299 7.32 -16.59 -23.73
N VAL A 300 6.24 -15.78 -23.88
CA VAL A 300 6.31 -14.31 -23.93
C VAL A 300 6.74 -13.69 -22.61
N ILE A 301 6.62 -14.45 -21.52
CA ILE A 301 7.21 -14.18 -20.20
C ILE A 301 8.16 -15.33 -19.88
N ASP A 302 9.41 -15.01 -19.62
CA ASP A 302 10.47 -16.00 -19.42
C ASP A 302 11.38 -15.63 -18.26
N LEU A 303 12.22 -16.59 -17.86
CA LEU A 303 13.16 -16.44 -16.78
C LEU A 303 14.24 -15.41 -17.15
N MET A 304 14.55 -14.51 -16.22
CA MET A 304 15.66 -13.58 -16.39
C MET A 304 16.98 -14.35 -16.60
N PRO A 305 17.89 -13.88 -17.50
CA PRO A 305 19.14 -14.59 -17.79
C PRO A 305 20.02 -14.87 -16.57
N ASP A 306 20.05 -13.95 -15.59
CA ASP A 306 20.78 -14.09 -14.33
C ASP A 306 20.09 -15.02 -13.32
N GLN A 307 18.87 -15.46 -13.60
CA GLN A 307 18.11 -16.41 -12.78
C GLN A 307 18.20 -17.86 -13.28
N VAL A 308 18.83 -18.07 -14.43
CA VAL A 308 19.04 -19.42 -15.00
C VAL A 308 20.02 -20.19 -14.13
N GLY A 309 19.60 -21.38 -13.66
CA GLY A 309 20.43 -22.26 -12.80
C GLY A 309 20.40 -21.93 -11.30
N VAL A 310 19.62 -20.92 -10.86
CA VAL A 310 19.44 -20.61 -9.44
C VAL A 310 18.57 -21.68 -8.77
N THR A 311 19.16 -22.50 -7.91
CA THR A 311 18.47 -23.56 -7.16
C THR A 311 17.89 -23.08 -5.82
N ALA A 312 18.60 -22.15 -5.14
CA ALA A 312 18.16 -21.54 -3.89
C ALA A 312 17.24 -20.36 -4.19
N LYS A 313 15.91 -20.56 -4.10
CA LYS A 313 14.90 -19.57 -4.50
C LYS A 313 14.72 -18.40 -3.53
N GLY A 314 15.24 -18.48 -2.31
CA GLY A 314 15.09 -17.42 -1.30
C GLY A 314 16.04 -16.25 -1.53
N GLY A 315 15.53 -15.03 -1.70
CA GLY A 315 16.35 -13.81 -1.77
C GLY A 315 17.16 -13.60 -3.06
N THR A 316 16.95 -14.42 -4.09
CA THR A 316 17.72 -14.41 -5.35
C THR A 316 17.00 -13.74 -6.53
N MET A 317 15.81 -13.18 -6.31
CA MET A 317 15.06 -12.42 -7.32
C MET A 317 15.74 -11.08 -7.60
N ARG A 318 15.37 -10.44 -8.72
CA ARG A 318 15.61 -9.00 -8.90
C ARG A 318 14.83 -8.24 -7.82
N LEU A 319 15.53 -7.83 -6.78
CA LEU A 319 14.98 -7.28 -5.56
C LEU A 319 15.58 -5.89 -5.28
N GLY A 320 14.72 -4.91 -5.01
CA GLY A 320 15.15 -3.58 -4.63
C GLY A 320 14.83 -2.50 -5.66
N LYS A 321 15.55 -1.39 -5.59
CA LYS A 321 15.31 -0.18 -6.40
C LYS A 321 16.17 -0.20 -7.66
N TYR A 322 15.52 -0.13 -8.83
CA TYR A 322 16.20 -0.11 -10.13
C TYR A 322 15.70 1.05 -11.00
N PRO A 323 16.55 1.57 -11.91
CA PRO A 323 16.18 2.63 -12.85
C PRO A 323 15.33 2.09 -13.99
N CYS A 324 14.41 2.94 -14.47
CA CYS A 324 13.63 2.71 -15.69
C CYS A 324 13.60 3.99 -16.54
N VAL A 325 13.84 3.86 -17.83
CA VAL A 325 13.78 4.95 -18.80
C VAL A 325 12.45 4.89 -19.52
N LEU A 326 11.67 5.97 -19.45
CA LEU A 326 10.34 6.09 -20.03
C LEU A 326 10.40 6.62 -21.45
N ALA A 327 9.72 5.94 -22.36
CA ALA A 327 9.61 6.34 -23.77
C ALA A 327 8.76 7.62 -23.90
N GLU A 328 9.14 8.49 -24.81
CA GLU A 328 8.44 9.74 -25.08
C GLU A 328 7.04 9.50 -25.69
N GLY A 329 6.07 10.34 -25.33
CA GLY A 329 4.68 10.24 -25.81
C GLY A 329 3.92 9.02 -25.27
N THR A 330 4.36 8.43 -24.15
CA THR A 330 3.67 7.35 -23.45
C THR A 330 2.85 7.89 -22.28
N LYS A 331 1.75 7.21 -21.94
CA LYS A 331 0.93 7.55 -20.78
C LYS A 331 1.72 7.48 -19.46
N ALA A 332 2.63 6.50 -19.37
CA ALA A 332 3.54 6.40 -18.24
C ALA A 332 4.45 7.64 -18.15
N ARG A 333 5.05 8.06 -19.25
CA ARG A 333 5.90 9.25 -19.32
C ARG A 333 5.15 10.52 -18.92
N GLU A 334 3.93 10.68 -19.40
CA GLU A 334 3.05 11.81 -19.06
C GLU A 334 2.71 11.80 -17.56
N ALA A 335 2.36 10.63 -17.00
CA ALA A 335 2.02 10.49 -15.60
C ALA A 335 3.17 10.83 -14.66
N TYR A 336 4.38 10.39 -14.96
CA TYR A 336 5.57 10.69 -14.15
C TYR A 336 6.15 12.08 -14.38
N GLY A 337 5.96 12.67 -15.56
CA GLY A 337 6.52 13.97 -15.93
C GLY A 337 8.04 14.02 -16.08
N GLN A 338 8.73 12.87 -16.08
CA GLN A 338 10.19 12.77 -16.15
C GLN A 338 10.65 11.55 -16.97
N ARG A 339 11.86 11.62 -17.54
CA ARG A 339 12.38 10.58 -18.42
C ARG A 339 12.86 9.33 -17.68
N GLU A 340 13.56 9.50 -16.59
CA GLU A 340 14.13 8.42 -15.81
C GLU A 340 13.44 8.34 -14.43
N ILE A 341 13.05 7.14 -14.04
CA ILE A 341 12.41 6.85 -12.76
C ILE A 341 13.16 5.72 -12.07
N TRP A 342 12.93 5.60 -10.76
CA TRP A 342 13.52 4.54 -9.95
C TRP A 342 12.41 3.85 -9.19
N GLU A 343 12.20 2.55 -9.47
CA GLU A 343 11.09 1.80 -8.90
C GLU A 343 11.55 0.52 -8.19
N ARG A 344 10.71 -0.05 -7.33
CA ARG A 344 11.04 -1.24 -6.53
C ARG A 344 10.57 -2.50 -7.24
N HIS A 345 11.45 -3.46 -7.39
CA HIS A 345 11.23 -4.74 -8.05
C HIS A 345 11.24 -5.89 -7.06
N ARG A 346 10.46 -6.92 -7.38
CA ARG A 346 10.47 -8.24 -6.73
C ARG A 346 9.93 -9.28 -7.70
N HIS A 347 10.75 -9.65 -8.69
CA HIS A 347 10.34 -10.63 -9.69
C HIS A 347 11.54 -11.46 -10.17
N ARG A 348 11.25 -12.59 -10.83
CA ARG A 348 12.21 -13.52 -11.42
C ARG A 348 11.99 -13.67 -12.91
N TYR A 349 10.74 -13.54 -13.36
CA TYR A 349 10.32 -13.62 -14.74
C TYR A 349 10.05 -12.23 -15.29
N GLU A 350 10.23 -12.09 -16.63
CA GLU A 350 10.08 -10.82 -17.34
C GLU A 350 9.59 -11.02 -18.77
N CYS A 351 9.22 -9.93 -19.46
CA CYS A 351 8.85 -9.95 -20.86
C CYS A 351 10.03 -10.42 -21.71
N SER A 352 9.83 -11.49 -22.50
CA SER A 352 10.87 -12.10 -23.33
C SER A 352 11.21 -11.23 -24.53
N ASN A 353 12.51 -10.89 -24.67
CA ASN A 353 12.99 -10.12 -25.83
C ASN A 353 12.89 -10.88 -27.14
N ALA A 354 12.76 -12.22 -27.12
CA ALA A 354 12.61 -13.03 -28.33
C ALA A 354 11.30 -12.73 -29.07
N PHE A 355 10.27 -12.31 -28.35
CA PHE A 355 8.94 -12.02 -28.91
C PHE A 355 8.61 -10.51 -28.93
N ARG A 356 9.51 -9.69 -28.39
CA ARG A 356 9.28 -8.24 -28.28
C ARG A 356 9.02 -7.54 -29.62
N PRO A 357 9.81 -7.80 -30.71
CA PRO A 357 9.58 -7.13 -32.00
C PRO A 357 8.19 -7.39 -32.57
N GLU A 358 7.69 -8.60 -32.46
CA GLU A 358 6.38 -9.01 -32.96
C GLU A 358 5.25 -8.43 -32.11
N LEU A 359 5.42 -8.38 -30.78
CA LEU A 359 4.47 -7.73 -29.86
C LEU A 359 4.37 -6.21 -30.15
N GLU A 360 5.52 -5.56 -30.40
CA GLU A 360 5.55 -4.15 -30.79
C GLU A 360 4.89 -3.92 -32.16
N ALA A 361 5.13 -4.79 -33.12
CA ALA A 361 4.49 -4.75 -34.43
C ALA A 361 2.96 -4.96 -34.36
N ALA A 362 2.48 -5.75 -33.41
CA ALA A 362 1.06 -5.95 -33.13
C ALA A 362 0.42 -4.78 -32.36
N GLY A 363 1.21 -3.83 -31.83
CA GLY A 363 0.70 -2.62 -31.18
C GLY A 363 0.93 -2.54 -29.66
N LEU A 364 1.60 -3.51 -29.04
CA LEU A 364 2.01 -3.41 -27.63
C LEU A 364 3.23 -2.50 -27.52
N ARG A 365 3.09 -1.40 -26.82
CA ARG A 365 4.16 -0.41 -26.69
C ARG A 365 5.01 -0.70 -25.45
N MET A 366 6.35 -0.75 -25.63
CA MET A 366 7.29 -0.81 -24.51
C MET A 366 7.52 0.61 -23.97
N ALA A 367 6.69 1.00 -23.02
CA ALA A 367 6.63 2.37 -22.49
C ALA A 367 7.76 2.68 -21.50
N GLY A 368 8.39 1.67 -20.92
CA GLY A 368 9.53 1.80 -20.03
C GLY A 368 10.49 0.62 -20.16
N THR A 369 11.79 0.90 -20.11
CA THR A 369 12.85 -0.13 -20.19
C THR A 369 13.95 0.17 -19.18
N SER A 370 14.78 -0.84 -18.86
CA SER A 370 16.06 -0.62 -18.21
C SER A 370 16.94 0.36 -19.03
N PRO A 371 17.93 1.04 -18.43
CA PRO A 371 18.75 2.03 -19.14
C PRO A 371 19.50 1.49 -20.37
N ASP A 372 19.85 0.20 -20.38
CA ASP A 372 20.44 -0.51 -21.52
C ASP A 372 19.41 -0.96 -22.56
N GLY A 373 18.11 -0.73 -22.29
CA GLY A 373 16.99 -1.11 -23.16
C GLY A 373 16.67 -2.60 -23.15
N HIS A 374 17.35 -3.42 -22.31
CA HIS A 374 17.22 -4.87 -22.35
C HIS A 374 15.96 -5.38 -21.64
N LEU A 375 15.65 -4.87 -20.44
CA LEU A 375 14.49 -5.28 -19.68
C LEU A 375 13.28 -4.39 -19.94
N VAL A 376 12.13 -5.00 -20.18
CA VAL A 376 10.86 -4.28 -20.33
C VAL A 376 10.23 -4.07 -18.96
N GLU A 377 10.09 -2.81 -18.56
CA GLU A 377 9.63 -2.41 -17.23
C GLU A 377 8.17 -1.93 -17.23
N ILE A 378 7.72 -1.37 -18.35
CA ILE A 378 6.34 -0.90 -18.53
C ILE A 378 5.87 -1.23 -19.94
N VAL A 379 4.65 -1.76 -20.05
CA VAL A 379 3.93 -1.92 -21.32
C VAL A 379 2.66 -1.07 -21.31
N GLU A 380 2.23 -0.59 -22.50
CA GLU A 380 0.96 0.11 -22.65
C GLU A 380 0.36 -0.08 -24.05
N LEU A 381 -0.95 0.18 -24.17
CA LEU A 381 -1.65 0.31 -25.44
C LEU A 381 -1.92 1.78 -25.75
N ALA A 382 -1.41 2.26 -26.90
CA ALA A 382 -1.49 3.68 -27.27
C ALA A 382 -2.95 4.15 -27.44
N ASP A 383 -3.77 3.38 -28.12
CA ASP A 383 -5.15 3.74 -28.48
C ASP A 383 -6.17 3.42 -27.35
N HIS A 384 -5.73 2.78 -26.26
CA HIS A 384 -6.59 2.50 -25.11
C HIS A 384 -6.60 3.70 -24.16
N PRO A 385 -7.74 4.05 -23.49
CA PRO A 385 -7.80 5.17 -22.55
C PRO A 385 -6.75 5.10 -21.43
N TRP A 386 -6.50 3.90 -20.91
CA TRP A 386 -5.44 3.57 -19.95
C TRP A 386 -5.29 2.05 -19.87
N PHE A 387 -4.33 1.49 -20.56
CA PHE A 387 -3.96 0.08 -20.43
C PHE A 387 -2.45 0.06 -20.18
N VAL A 388 -2.07 -0.03 -18.91
CA VAL A 388 -0.68 0.11 -18.47
C VAL A 388 -0.35 -1.05 -17.55
N GLY A 389 0.75 -1.74 -17.83
CA GLY A 389 1.34 -2.76 -16.98
C GLY A 389 2.75 -2.36 -16.55
N ALA A 390 3.08 -2.46 -15.25
CA ALA A 390 4.40 -2.21 -14.70
C ALA A 390 4.99 -3.47 -14.04
N GLN A 391 6.24 -3.82 -14.37
CA GLN A 391 6.92 -4.99 -13.80
C GLN A 391 7.33 -4.79 -12.34
N PHE A 392 7.55 -3.55 -11.97
CA PHE A 392 7.84 -3.16 -10.60
C PHE A 392 6.56 -2.99 -9.74
N HIS A 393 6.75 -2.67 -8.46
CA HIS A 393 5.72 -2.51 -7.46
C HIS A 393 5.51 -1.02 -7.08
N PRO A 394 4.68 -0.26 -7.83
CA PRO A 394 4.43 1.15 -7.58
C PRO A 394 3.75 1.41 -6.22
N GLU A 395 3.01 0.44 -5.69
CA GLU A 395 2.30 0.53 -4.41
C GLU A 395 3.23 0.81 -3.23
N PHE A 396 4.50 0.39 -3.30
CA PHE A 396 5.46 0.64 -2.22
C PHE A 396 5.99 2.07 -2.16
N LYS A 397 5.69 2.90 -3.16
CA LYS A 397 6.13 4.29 -3.22
C LYS A 397 5.00 5.30 -3.13
N SER A 398 3.75 4.85 -3.11
CA SER A 398 2.61 5.72 -2.88
C SER A 398 2.59 6.24 -1.43
N ARG A 399 2.14 7.49 -1.27
CA ARG A 399 1.99 8.16 0.03
C ARG A 399 0.68 8.94 0.04
N PRO A 400 0.06 9.16 1.18
CA PRO A 400 -1.20 9.90 1.27
C PRO A 400 -1.12 11.30 0.66
N ASN A 401 0.00 12.01 0.90
CA ASN A 401 0.27 13.35 0.37
C ASN A 401 1.01 13.34 -0.98
N ARG A 402 1.34 12.18 -1.53
CA ARG A 402 2.05 11.99 -2.80
C ARG A 402 1.65 10.67 -3.43
N ALA A 403 0.45 10.63 -3.97
CA ALA A 403 -0.04 9.46 -4.69
C ALA A 403 0.91 9.08 -5.83
N HIS A 404 1.15 7.78 -6.00
CA HIS A 404 2.04 7.30 -7.05
C HIS A 404 1.48 7.63 -8.45
N PRO A 405 2.30 8.12 -9.41
CA PRO A 405 1.85 8.60 -10.72
C PRO A 405 1.00 7.61 -11.51
N LEU A 406 1.36 6.32 -11.54
CA LEU A 406 0.60 5.30 -12.27
C LEU A 406 -0.79 5.07 -11.66
N PHE A 407 -0.91 5.04 -10.32
CA PHE A 407 -2.22 4.96 -9.68
C PHE A 407 -3.07 6.21 -9.92
N LYS A 408 -2.45 7.40 -9.85
CA LYS A 408 -3.15 8.66 -10.14
C LYS A 408 -3.64 8.72 -11.58
N GLY A 409 -2.81 8.33 -12.55
CA GLY A 409 -3.19 8.26 -13.96
C GLY A 409 -4.33 7.26 -14.22
N PHE A 410 -4.27 6.11 -13.57
CA PHE A 410 -5.31 5.07 -13.61
C PHE A 410 -6.66 5.57 -13.08
N ILE A 411 -6.69 6.17 -11.89
CA ILE A 411 -7.93 6.72 -11.30
C ILE A 411 -8.46 7.89 -12.11
N ALA A 412 -7.60 8.76 -12.63
CA ALA A 412 -8.03 9.84 -13.53
C ALA A 412 -8.67 9.30 -14.82
N ALA A 413 -8.16 8.19 -15.37
CA ALA A 413 -8.76 7.51 -16.51
C ALA A 413 -10.10 6.87 -16.15
N ALA A 414 -10.21 6.22 -14.98
CA ALA A 414 -11.45 5.62 -14.47
C ALA A 414 -12.56 6.68 -14.30
N LEU A 415 -12.22 7.87 -13.81
CA LEU A 415 -13.14 9.01 -13.72
C LEU A 415 -13.64 9.48 -15.09
N ARG A 416 -12.76 9.56 -16.08
CA ARG A 416 -13.13 9.92 -17.48
C ARG A 416 -14.05 8.85 -18.08
N TYR A 417 -13.71 7.58 -17.92
CA TYR A 417 -14.52 6.46 -18.38
C TYR A 417 -15.94 6.50 -17.78
N ARG A 418 -16.06 6.68 -16.46
CA ARG A 418 -17.35 6.84 -15.79
C ARG A 418 -18.16 8.00 -16.37
N ALA A 419 -17.53 9.17 -16.55
CA ALA A 419 -18.21 10.35 -17.05
C ALA A 419 -18.72 10.17 -18.51
N ALA A 420 -17.99 9.42 -19.34
CA ALA A 420 -18.43 9.05 -20.69
C ALA A 420 -19.65 8.11 -20.65
N ALA A 421 -19.60 7.04 -19.85
CA ALA A 421 -20.70 6.10 -19.70
C ALA A 421 -21.99 6.77 -19.17
N GLN A 422 -21.89 7.73 -18.26
CA GLN A 422 -23.04 8.51 -17.77
C GLN A 422 -23.66 9.41 -18.84
N ARG A 423 -22.87 10.01 -19.72
CA ARG A 423 -23.39 10.82 -20.83
C ARG A 423 -24.15 9.96 -21.84
N ASP A 424 -23.64 8.77 -22.18
CA ASP A 424 -24.31 7.87 -23.12
C ASP A 424 -25.67 7.43 -22.59
N LEU A 425 -25.78 7.12 -21.28
CA LEU A 425 -27.04 6.77 -20.63
C LEU A 425 -28.04 7.96 -20.66
N SER A 426 -27.58 9.18 -20.44
CA SER A 426 -28.45 10.37 -20.47
C SER A 426 -28.98 10.70 -21.87
N LEU A 427 -28.20 10.41 -22.92
CA LEU A 427 -28.63 10.59 -24.31
C LEU A 427 -29.68 9.55 -24.73
N ILE A 428 -29.59 8.32 -24.22
CA ILE A 428 -30.58 7.26 -24.49
C ILE A 428 -31.94 7.64 -23.87
N HIS A 429 -31.96 8.18 -22.65
CA HIS A 429 -33.21 8.62 -21.98
C HIS A 429 -33.86 9.86 -22.59
N ILE A 430 -33.12 10.66 -23.36
CA ILE A 430 -33.66 11.84 -24.04
C ILE A 430 -34.24 11.48 -25.42
N SER A 431 -33.88 10.33 -25.97
CA SER A 431 -34.29 9.86 -27.29
C SER A 431 -35.49 8.89 -27.30
N GLU A 432 -36.07 8.55 -26.14
CA GLU A 432 -37.34 7.84 -26.04
C GLU A 432 -38.49 8.87 -26.03
N PRO A 433 -39.43 8.80 -26.98
CA PRO A 433 -40.55 9.74 -27.12
C PRO A 433 -41.62 9.56 -26.04
#